data_b47b078986c83ac461ae340849905aaf
#
_entry.id   b47b078986c83ac461ae340849905aaf
#
_cell.length_a   1.000
_cell.length_b   1.000
_cell.length_c   1.000
_cell.angle_alpha   90.00
_cell.angle_beta   90.00
_cell.angle_gamma   90.00
#
_symmetry.space_group_name_H-M   'P 1'
#
loop_
_entity.id
_entity.type
_entity.pdbx_description
1 polymer ?
#
loop_
_entity_poly.entity_id
_entity_poly.type
_entity_poly.pdbx_seq_one_letter_code
_entity_poly.pdbx_strand_id
1 'polypeptide(L)'
;MAAMLEAVIFDWGGTLTPWHEVDLPQQWRVFARTVHGLPVEDPDMPAEDLAEADSLAMRIHEAEDRAWRRGRETHESASIAAILDDAGVDPAHDRHHLALAAYQRFWEPHTHTDAQVRPLWESLRRKGIRVGVLSNTIWTRDYHREVFERDGVLDLLDADVYSSEIHVVKPHPDAFRAVCRALDVEPERAVYVGDRLFEDVHGPHQVGMRAILVPHSDIPAGQRMPVDAKPDAVADELLDVAGIVALWNHEAAGGGEARTTRP
;
A
#
# COMPACT_ATOMS: atom_id res chain seq x y z
N MET A 1 -0.83 29.16 -11.50
CA MET A 1 -1.23 28.18 -12.54
C MET A 1 -0.95 26.80 -11.97
N ALA A 2 -1.82 25.84 -12.21
CA ALA A 2 -1.55 24.46 -11.78
C ALA A 2 -0.34 23.92 -12.55
N ALA A 3 0.54 23.19 -11.87
CA ALA A 3 1.69 22.56 -12.51
C ALA A 3 1.24 21.37 -13.37
N MET A 4 1.96 21.13 -14.47
CA MET A 4 1.79 19.87 -15.22
C MET A 4 2.26 18.70 -14.37
N LEU A 5 1.46 17.63 -14.34
CA LEU A 5 1.80 16.42 -13.63
C LEU A 5 2.85 15.60 -14.41
N GLU A 6 3.85 15.14 -13.69
CA GLU A 6 4.95 14.31 -14.19
C GLU A 6 4.94 12.90 -13.60
N ALA A 7 4.20 12.71 -12.50
CA ALA A 7 4.10 11.40 -11.86
C ALA A 7 2.70 11.13 -11.32
N VAL A 8 2.33 9.85 -11.31
CA VAL A 8 1.18 9.31 -10.59
C VAL A 8 1.69 8.29 -9.59
N ILE A 9 1.32 8.46 -8.34
CA ILE A 9 1.72 7.61 -7.22
C ILE A 9 0.48 6.90 -6.70
N PHE A 10 0.54 5.60 -6.55
CA PHE A 10 -0.59 4.77 -6.15
C PHE A 10 -0.38 4.19 -4.75
N ASP A 11 -1.46 4.09 -3.98
CA ASP A 11 -1.53 3.12 -2.90
C ASP A 11 -1.60 1.70 -3.47
N TRP A 12 -1.24 0.70 -2.66
CA TRP A 12 -1.27 -0.70 -3.07
C TRP A 12 -2.54 -1.40 -2.59
N GLY A 13 -2.72 -1.56 -1.29
CA GLY A 13 -3.81 -2.35 -0.70
C GLY A 13 -5.14 -1.59 -0.72
N GLY A 14 -6.15 -2.14 -1.40
CA GLY A 14 -7.44 -1.48 -1.61
C GLY A 14 -7.47 -0.60 -2.85
N THR A 15 -6.33 -0.31 -3.47
CA THR A 15 -6.21 0.49 -4.69
C THR A 15 -5.73 -0.33 -5.87
N LEU A 16 -4.46 -0.75 -5.89
CA LEU A 16 -3.91 -1.61 -6.95
C LEU A 16 -4.28 -3.09 -6.78
N THR A 17 -4.50 -3.50 -5.53
CA THR A 17 -4.97 -4.83 -5.16
C THR A 17 -6.33 -4.67 -4.49
N PRO A 18 -7.42 -5.15 -5.09
CA PRO A 18 -8.75 -5.03 -4.52
C PRO A 18 -8.85 -5.62 -3.12
N TRP A 19 -9.46 -4.88 -2.21
CA TRP A 19 -9.72 -5.36 -0.85
C TRP A 19 -10.89 -6.34 -0.83
N HIS A 20 -10.73 -7.45 -0.10
CA HIS A 20 -11.81 -8.39 0.21
C HIS A 20 -11.63 -8.96 1.62
N GLU A 21 -12.65 -9.63 2.14
CA GLU A 21 -12.60 -10.22 3.47
C GLU A 21 -11.57 -11.34 3.54
N VAL A 22 -10.70 -11.29 4.55
CA VAL A 22 -9.67 -12.28 4.87
C VAL A 22 -9.81 -12.66 6.33
N ASP A 23 -9.69 -13.95 6.65
CA ASP A 23 -9.57 -14.44 8.02
C ASP A 23 -8.19 -14.08 8.59
N LEU A 24 -8.04 -12.84 9.06
CA LEU A 24 -6.77 -12.32 9.58
C LEU A 24 -6.19 -13.16 10.73
N PRO A 25 -6.95 -13.69 11.69
CA PRO A 25 -6.39 -14.62 12.69
C PRO A 25 -5.72 -15.86 12.08
N GLN A 26 -6.17 -16.34 10.92
CA GLN A 26 -5.61 -17.51 10.27
C GLN A 26 -4.18 -17.29 9.77
N GLN A 27 -3.83 -16.08 9.33
CA GLN A 27 -2.48 -15.78 8.84
C GLN A 27 -1.39 -16.13 9.86
N TRP A 28 -1.62 -15.77 11.13
CA TRP A 28 -0.65 -16.03 12.20
C TRP A 28 -0.69 -17.47 12.71
N ARG A 29 -1.82 -18.16 12.60
CA ARG A 29 -1.90 -19.61 12.85
C ARG A 29 -1.07 -20.39 11.84
N VAL A 30 -1.14 -20.01 10.55
CA VAL A 30 -0.30 -20.61 9.50
C VAL A 30 1.19 -20.46 9.82
N PHE A 31 1.61 -19.25 10.19
CA PHE A 31 2.99 -18.97 10.60
C PHE A 31 3.39 -19.82 11.81
N ALA A 32 2.62 -19.73 12.90
CA ALA A 32 2.94 -20.38 14.17
C ALA A 32 2.98 -21.91 14.07
N ARG A 33 2.00 -22.54 13.39
CA ARG A 33 2.00 -23.97 13.14
C ARG A 33 3.23 -24.41 12.36
N THR A 34 3.64 -23.63 11.36
CA THR A 34 4.84 -23.93 10.57
C THR A 34 6.10 -23.85 11.43
N VAL A 35 6.23 -22.87 12.33
CA VAL A 35 7.34 -22.78 13.29
C VAL A 35 7.41 -24.03 14.15
N HIS A 36 6.28 -24.48 14.69
CA HIS A 36 6.21 -25.69 15.53
C HIS A 36 6.28 -27.01 14.74
N GLY A 37 6.34 -26.96 13.40
CA GLY A 37 6.41 -28.16 12.57
C GLY A 37 5.10 -28.92 12.47
N LEU A 38 3.99 -28.24 12.73
CA LEU A 38 2.65 -28.77 12.66
C LEU A 38 2.05 -28.58 11.25
N PRO A 39 1.12 -29.43 10.82
CA PRO A 39 0.37 -29.22 9.59
C PRO A 39 -0.49 -27.94 9.72
N VAL A 40 -0.56 -27.19 8.63
CA VAL A 40 -1.34 -25.93 8.57
C VAL A 40 -2.84 -26.22 8.70
N GLU A 41 -3.29 -27.30 8.06
CA GLU A 41 -4.68 -27.78 8.10
C GLU A 41 -4.72 -29.24 8.53
N ASP A 42 -5.18 -29.46 9.75
CA ASP A 42 -5.52 -30.78 10.27
C ASP A 42 -6.68 -30.61 11.26
N PRO A 43 -7.92 -30.89 10.84
CA PRO A 43 -9.09 -30.72 11.69
C PRO A 43 -9.16 -31.75 12.83
N ASP A 44 -8.43 -32.85 12.73
CA ASP A 44 -8.42 -33.95 13.70
C ASP A 44 -7.31 -33.83 14.75
N MET A 45 -6.46 -32.76 14.63
CA MET A 45 -5.35 -32.54 15.57
C MET A 45 -5.87 -32.19 16.97
N PRO A 46 -5.39 -32.88 18.03
CA PRO A 46 -5.78 -32.56 19.41
C PRO A 46 -5.44 -31.12 19.79
N ALA A 47 -6.34 -30.44 20.50
CA ALA A 47 -6.13 -29.05 20.93
C ALA A 47 -4.88 -28.88 21.82
N GLU A 48 -4.49 -29.91 22.57
CA GLU A 48 -3.28 -29.90 23.39
C GLU A 48 -2.00 -29.84 22.54
N ASP A 49 -1.98 -30.41 21.33
CA ASP A 49 -0.86 -30.36 20.42
C ASP A 49 -0.78 -28.97 19.70
N LEU A 50 -1.89 -28.24 19.63
CA LEU A 50 -1.98 -26.92 19.03
C LEU A 50 -1.70 -25.78 20.01
N ALA A 51 -1.74 -26.03 21.33
CA ALA A 51 -1.77 -24.99 22.35
C ALA A 51 -0.57 -24.02 22.29
N GLU A 52 0.63 -24.49 22.03
CA GLU A 52 1.82 -23.65 21.91
C GLU A 52 1.80 -22.80 20.62
N ALA A 53 1.39 -23.40 19.50
CA ALA A 53 1.27 -22.68 18.22
C ALA A 53 0.16 -21.62 18.28
N ASP A 54 -1.00 -21.95 18.85
CA ASP A 54 -2.10 -21.00 19.02
C ASP A 54 -1.71 -19.84 19.97
N SER A 55 -0.96 -20.14 21.05
CA SER A 55 -0.40 -19.11 21.93
C SER A 55 0.58 -18.19 21.21
N LEU A 56 1.44 -18.73 20.34
CA LEU A 56 2.34 -17.93 19.50
C LEU A 56 1.57 -17.08 18.51
N ALA A 57 0.60 -17.65 17.80
CA ALA A 57 -0.25 -16.93 16.86
C ALA A 57 -0.95 -15.74 17.52
N MET A 58 -1.48 -15.94 18.75
CA MET A 58 -2.12 -14.89 19.52
C MET A 58 -1.14 -13.76 19.90
N ARG A 59 0.07 -14.09 20.37
CA ARG A 59 1.10 -13.08 20.68
C ARG A 59 1.49 -12.25 19.45
N ILE A 60 1.61 -12.90 18.28
CA ILE A 60 1.95 -12.18 17.03
C ILE A 60 0.79 -11.26 16.63
N HIS A 61 -0.44 -11.72 16.71
CA HIS A 61 -1.62 -10.91 16.41
C HIS A 61 -1.71 -9.68 17.35
N GLU A 62 -1.50 -9.86 18.64
CA GLU A 62 -1.46 -8.75 19.59
C GLU A 62 -0.32 -7.76 19.32
N ALA A 63 0.86 -8.25 18.90
CA ALA A 63 1.98 -7.41 18.51
C ALA A 63 1.66 -6.59 17.25
N GLU A 64 1.04 -7.22 16.26
CA GLU A 64 0.54 -6.55 15.05
C GLU A 64 -0.48 -5.46 15.39
N ASP A 65 -1.48 -5.76 16.22
CA ASP A 65 -2.48 -4.79 16.66
C ASP A 65 -1.86 -3.60 17.41
N ARG A 66 -0.85 -3.85 18.26
CA ARG A 66 -0.08 -2.78 18.90
C ARG A 66 0.64 -1.91 17.90
N ALA A 67 1.27 -2.51 16.88
CA ALA A 67 2.00 -1.81 15.84
C ALA A 67 1.07 -0.91 14.99
N TRP A 68 -0.06 -1.43 14.53
CA TRP A 68 -1.06 -0.65 13.80
C TRP A 68 -1.68 0.48 14.62
N ARG A 69 -1.94 0.26 15.91
CA ARG A 69 -2.44 1.30 16.81
C ARG A 69 -1.41 2.41 16.97
N ARG A 70 -0.15 2.08 17.22
CA ARG A 70 0.96 3.04 17.30
C ARG A 70 1.10 3.84 16.01
N GLY A 71 1.03 3.19 14.85
CA GLY A 71 1.05 3.85 13.55
C GLY A 71 -0.07 4.89 13.40
N ARG A 72 -1.29 4.59 13.85
CA ARG A 72 -2.40 5.55 13.84
C ARG A 72 -2.22 6.72 14.82
N GLU A 73 -1.60 6.50 15.99
CA GLU A 73 -1.42 7.50 17.03
C GLU A 73 -0.19 8.39 16.81
N THR A 74 0.93 7.80 16.37
CA THR A 74 2.24 8.48 16.31
C THR A 74 2.80 8.61 14.90
N HIS A 75 2.15 8.01 13.90
CA HIS A 75 2.63 7.86 12.52
C HIS A 75 3.95 7.06 12.40
N GLU A 76 4.34 6.32 13.42
CA GLU A 76 5.48 5.41 13.36
C GLU A 76 5.15 4.15 12.56
N SER A 77 6.05 3.74 11.70
CA SER A 77 5.90 2.52 10.91
C SER A 77 6.33 1.27 11.69
N ALA A 78 5.87 0.12 11.22
CA ALA A 78 6.35 -1.18 11.68
C ALA A 78 6.72 -2.08 10.50
N SER A 79 7.60 -3.07 10.74
CA SER A 79 7.90 -4.14 9.80
C SER A 79 7.46 -5.49 10.37
N ILE A 80 7.29 -6.48 9.51
CA ILE A 80 6.99 -7.84 9.93
C ILE A 80 8.06 -8.37 10.90
N ALA A 81 9.32 -8.05 10.66
CA ALA A 81 10.43 -8.45 11.54
C ALA A 81 10.28 -7.86 12.95
N ALA A 82 9.92 -6.57 13.06
CA ALA A 82 9.70 -5.91 14.34
C ALA A 82 8.47 -6.49 15.09
N ILE A 83 7.40 -6.85 14.37
CA ILE A 83 6.21 -7.48 14.96
C ILE A 83 6.55 -8.86 15.50
N LEU A 84 7.31 -9.67 14.75
CA LEU A 84 7.73 -10.99 15.16
C LEU A 84 8.69 -10.95 16.35
N ASP A 85 9.61 -9.98 16.39
CA ASP A 85 10.51 -9.73 17.53
C ASP A 85 9.72 -9.36 18.80
N ASP A 86 8.74 -8.42 18.69
CA ASP A 86 7.86 -8.04 19.81
C ASP A 86 7.01 -9.22 20.33
N ALA A 87 6.69 -10.18 19.48
CA ALA A 87 6.00 -11.42 19.84
C ALA A 87 6.92 -12.50 20.45
N GLY A 88 8.24 -12.27 20.47
CA GLY A 88 9.24 -13.21 20.97
C GLY A 88 9.55 -14.35 20.00
N VAL A 89 9.43 -14.14 18.69
CA VAL A 89 9.83 -15.10 17.66
C VAL A 89 11.35 -15.00 17.45
N ASP A 90 12.05 -16.12 17.58
CA ASP A 90 13.47 -16.16 17.27
C ASP A 90 13.71 -16.21 15.74
N PRO A 91 14.34 -15.17 15.16
CA PRO A 91 14.63 -15.14 13.73
C PRO A 91 15.67 -16.21 13.30
N ALA A 92 16.44 -16.76 14.25
CA ALA A 92 17.40 -17.83 14.00
C ALA A 92 16.78 -19.23 14.08
N HIS A 93 15.48 -19.34 14.39
CA HIS A 93 14.79 -20.63 14.43
C HIS A 93 14.83 -21.32 13.05
N ASP A 94 15.19 -22.59 13.02
CA ASP A 94 15.41 -23.36 11.77
C ASP A 94 14.22 -23.31 10.78
N ARG A 95 13.01 -23.17 11.30
CA ARG A 95 11.78 -23.08 10.49
C ARG A 95 11.29 -21.68 10.22
N HIS A 96 11.99 -20.62 10.66
CA HIS A 96 11.54 -19.25 10.53
C HIS A 96 11.26 -18.87 9.06
N HIS A 97 12.18 -19.21 8.15
CA HIS A 97 12.01 -18.93 6.74
C HIS A 97 10.84 -19.71 6.10
N LEU A 98 10.59 -20.94 6.55
CA LEU A 98 9.44 -21.74 6.10
C LEU A 98 8.13 -21.13 6.58
N ALA A 99 8.11 -20.60 7.81
CA ALA A 99 6.93 -19.95 8.37
C ALA A 99 6.61 -18.63 7.65
N LEU A 100 7.62 -17.81 7.31
CA LEU A 100 7.43 -16.62 6.48
C LEU A 100 6.89 -16.99 5.09
N ALA A 101 7.45 -18.01 4.44
CA ALA A 101 6.96 -18.49 3.16
C ALA A 101 5.52 -19.05 3.23
N ALA A 102 5.15 -19.71 4.33
CA ALA A 102 3.77 -20.15 4.54
C ALA A 102 2.80 -18.99 4.75
N TYR A 103 3.22 -17.98 5.52
CA TYR A 103 2.48 -16.73 5.69
C TYR A 103 2.29 -15.98 4.34
N GLN A 104 3.32 -15.87 3.51
CA GLN A 104 3.22 -15.27 2.18
C GLN A 104 2.27 -16.05 1.26
N ARG A 105 2.33 -17.40 1.27
CA ARG A 105 1.39 -18.24 0.50
C ARG A 105 -0.05 -18.09 0.96
N PHE A 106 -0.29 -17.88 2.26
CA PHE A 106 -1.64 -17.54 2.75
C PHE A 106 -2.19 -16.28 2.07
N TRP A 107 -1.33 -15.27 1.86
CA TRP A 107 -1.73 -14.00 1.26
C TRP A 107 -1.80 -14.02 -0.28
N GLU A 108 -1.19 -15.01 -0.93
CA GLU A 108 -1.12 -15.08 -2.40
C GLU A 108 -2.49 -14.93 -3.09
N PRO A 109 -3.59 -15.62 -2.67
CA PRO A 109 -4.90 -15.45 -3.27
C PRO A 109 -5.52 -14.06 -3.04
N HIS A 110 -4.98 -13.31 -2.09
CA HIS A 110 -5.50 -12.02 -1.62
C HIS A 110 -4.69 -10.82 -2.11
N THR A 111 -3.66 -11.04 -2.94
CA THR A 111 -2.70 -10.01 -3.36
C THR A 111 -2.55 -9.91 -4.87
N HIS A 112 -3.59 -10.27 -5.63
CA HIS A 112 -3.57 -10.11 -7.08
C HIS A 112 -3.75 -8.64 -7.45
N THR A 113 -2.89 -8.17 -8.35
CA THR A 113 -2.99 -6.84 -8.94
C THR A 113 -4.22 -6.75 -9.86
N ASP A 114 -5.00 -5.67 -9.76
CA ASP A 114 -6.16 -5.43 -10.60
C ASP A 114 -5.78 -5.43 -12.09
N ALA A 115 -6.60 -6.05 -12.91
CA ALA A 115 -6.36 -6.18 -14.36
C ALA A 115 -6.25 -4.83 -15.10
N GLN A 116 -6.80 -3.77 -14.53
CA GLN A 116 -6.72 -2.41 -15.08
C GLN A 116 -5.35 -1.76 -14.87
N VAL A 117 -4.51 -2.25 -13.94
CA VAL A 117 -3.23 -1.63 -13.58
C VAL A 117 -2.28 -1.61 -14.77
N ARG A 118 -2.07 -2.75 -15.45
CA ARG A 118 -1.16 -2.80 -16.59
C ARG A 118 -1.53 -1.81 -17.70
N PRO A 119 -2.77 -1.82 -18.26
CA PRO A 119 -3.13 -0.87 -19.30
C PRO A 119 -3.12 0.59 -18.84
N LEU A 120 -3.44 0.88 -17.57
CA LEU A 120 -3.32 2.20 -16.96
C LEU A 120 -1.87 2.68 -16.95
N TRP A 121 -0.96 1.89 -16.38
CA TRP A 121 0.46 2.25 -16.27
C TRP A 121 1.13 2.41 -17.63
N GLU A 122 0.84 1.53 -18.59
CA GLU A 122 1.28 1.68 -19.97
C GLU A 122 0.78 2.99 -20.60
N SER A 123 -0.48 3.38 -20.32
CA SER A 123 -1.05 4.63 -20.82
C SER A 123 -0.35 5.86 -20.25
N LEU A 124 -0.05 5.87 -18.95
CA LEU A 124 0.68 6.94 -18.27
C LEU A 124 2.11 7.07 -18.83
N ARG A 125 2.83 5.96 -18.92
CA ARG A 125 4.21 5.93 -19.44
C ARG A 125 4.32 6.37 -20.89
N ARG A 126 3.37 6.01 -21.76
CA ARG A 126 3.31 6.53 -23.14
C ARG A 126 3.20 8.05 -23.20
N LYS A 127 2.68 8.68 -22.16
CA LYS A 127 2.57 10.15 -22.04
C LYS A 127 3.77 10.77 -21.31
N GLY A 128 4.81 9.97 -21.00
CA GLY A 128 5.98 10.44 -20.25
C GLY A 128 5.74 10.66 -18.76
N ILE A 129 4.66 10.09 -18.20
CA ILE A 129 4.30 10.21 -16.79
C ILE A 129 4.90 9.02 -16.04
N ARG A 130 5.67 9.31 -14.99
CA ARG A 130 6.27 8.30 -14.11
C ARG A 130 5.23 7.65 -13.22
N VAL A 131 5.43 6.38 -12.91
CA VAL A 131 4.55 5.58 -12.07
C VAL A 131 5.28 5.23 -10.78
N GLY A 132 4.67 5.58 -9.64
CA GLY A 132 5.18 5.25 -8.31
C GLY A 132 4.17 4.49 -7.48
N VAL A 133 4.68 3.81 -6.44
CA VAL A 133 3.87 3.21 -5.38
C VAL A 133 4.34 3.73 -4.03
N LEU A 134 3.39 4.08 -3.15
CA LEU A 134 3.64 4.35 -1.74
C LEU A 134 2.54 3.68 -0.92
N SER A 135 2.88 2.70 -0.10
CA SER A 135 1.89 1.97 0.71
C SER A 135 2.26 1.87 2.18
N ASN A 136 1.23 1.95 3.05
CA ASN A 136 1.33 1.56 4.44
C ASN A 136 1.26 0.03 4.54
N THR A 137 2.36 -0.59 4.94
CA THR A 137 2.50 -2.06 4.98
C THR A 137 3.52 -2.47 6.02
N ILE A 138 3.42 -3.72 6.50
CA ILE A 138 4.44 -4.37 7.32
C ILE A 138 5.41 -5.22 6.48
N TRP A 139 5.10 -5.47 5.22
CA TRP A 139 5.85 -6.34 4.33
C TRP A 139 7.04 -5.62 3.69
N THR A 140 8.02 -6.40 3.26
CA THR A 140 9.21 -5.88 2.62
C THR A 140 8.94 -5.43 1.18
N ARG A 141 9.81 -4.58 0.66
CA ARG A 141 9.80 -4.19 -0.77
C ARG A 141 9.93 -5.41 -1.68
N ASP A 142 10.80 -6.36 -1.34
CA ASP A 142 11.03 -7.55 -2.16
C ASP A 142 9.75 -8.35 -2.32
N TYR A 143 8.95 -8.52 -1.25
CA TYR A 143 7.66 -9.19 -1.34
C TYR A 143 6.68 -8.48 -2.30
N HIS A 144 6.56 -7.16 -2.21
CA HIS A 144 5.69 -6.40 -3.12
C HIS A 144 6.18 -6.50 -4.58
N ARG A 145 7.48 -6.47 -4.81
CA ARG A 145 8.06 -6.63 -6.14
C ARG A 145 7.86 -8.03 -6.71
N GLU A 146 7.92 -9.08 -5.88
CA GLU A 146 7.56 -10.45 -6.30
C GLU A 146 6.08 -10.52 -6.74
N VAL A 147 5.16 -9.84 -6.02
CA VAL A 147 3.75 -9.73 -6.43
C VAL A 147 3.63 -9.02 -7.77
N PHE A 148 4.27 -7.87 -7.97
CA PHE A 148 4.22 -7.12 -9.23
C PHE A 148 4.90 -7.87 -10.39
N GLU A 149 5.94 -8.64 -10.14
CA GLU A 149 6.59 -9.49 -11.15
C GLU A 149 5.68 -10.65 -11.55
N ARG A 150 5.08 -11.36 -10.57
CA ARG A 150 4.10 -12.43 -10.80
C ARG A 150 2.95 -11.94 -11.68
N ASP A 151 2.46 -10.73 -11.42
CA ASP A 151 1.31 -10.14 -12.11
C ASP A 151 1.71 -9.36 -13.38
N GLY A 152 3.00 -9.34 -13.72
CA GLY A 152 3.52 -8.79 -14.97
C GLY A 152 3.43 -7.27 -15.08
N VAL A 153 3.59 -6.53 -13.98
CA VAL A 153 3.53 -5.06 -13.96
C VAL A 153 4.80 -4.39 -13.42
N LEU A 154 5.75 -5.16 -12.88
CA LEU A 154 6.97 -4.62 -12.27
C LEU A 154 7.81 -3.79 -13.26
N ASP A 155 7.82 -4.16 -14.54
CA ASP A 155 8.55 -3.48 -15.63
C ASP A 155 8.04 -2.06 -15.92
N LEU A 156 6.84 -1.73 -15.43
CA LEU A 156 6.21 -0.42 -15.61
C LEU A 156 6.38 0.52 -14.40
N LEU A 157 6.92 0.02 -13.29
CA LEU A 157 7.10 0.75 -12.05
C LEU A 157 8.44 1.53 -12.07
N ASP A 158 8.39 2.85 -11.85
CA ASP A 158 9.59 3.70 -11.83
C ASP A 158 10.19 3.81 -10.41
N ALA A 159 9.34 3.82 -9.37
CA ALA A 159 9.78 3.81 -7.96
C ALA A 159 8.71 3.26 -7.03
N ASP A 160 9.14 2.66 -5.94
CA ASP A 160 8.29 2.13 -4.89
C ASP A 160 8.85 2.46 -3.50
N VAL A 161 7.98 2.84 -2.59
CA VAL A 161 8.28 3.15 -1.18
C VAL A 161 7.24 2.49 -0.29
N TYR A 162 7.71 1.81 0.75
CA TYR A 162 6.87 1.10 1.71
C TYR A 162 7.14 1.58 3.12
N SER A 163 6.07 1.76 3.91
CA SER A 163 6.23 2.25 5.28
C SER A 163 7.10 1.35 6.15
N SER A 164 7.12 0.04 5.88
CA SER A 164 7.99 -0.93 6.56
C SER A 164 9.49 -0.66 6.42
N GLU A 165 9.91 0.16 5.43
CA GLU A 165 11.31 0.50 5.14
C GLU A 165 11.65 1.96 5.45
N ILE A 166 10.66 2.76 5.80
CA ILE A 166 10.79 4.13 6.27
C ILE A 166 10.21 4.26 7.68
N HIS A 167 10.55 5.31 8.41
CA HIS A 167 10.15 5.42 9.83
C HIS A 167 8.72 5.94 10.04
N VAL A 168 7.98 6.21 8.96
CA VAL A 168 6.66 6.86 9.03
C VAL A 168 5.64 6.18 8.12
N VAL A 169 4.36 6.29 8.51
CA VAL A 169 3.21 5.87 7.70
C VAL A 169 2.47 7.08 7.13
N LYS A 170 1.73 6.91 6.05
CA LYS A 170 0.71 7.88 5.61
C LYS A 170 -0.31 8.09 6.76
N PRO A 171 -0.78 9.31 7.02
CA PRO A 171 -0.65 10.54 6.21
C PRO A 171 0.58 11.41 6.52
N HIS A 172 1.62 10.90 7.18
CA HIS A 172 2.79 11.74 7.51
C HIS A 172 3.43 12.31 6.25
N PRO A 173 3.72 13.64 6.18
CA PRO A 173 4.23 14.31 4.98
C PRO A 173 5.52 13.70 4.42
N ASP A 174 6.39 13.16 5.30
CA ASP A 174 7.67 12.60 4.86
C ASP A 174 7.54 11.30 4.07
N ALA A 175 6.42 10.56 4.22
CA ALA A 175 6.13 9.40 3.39
C ALA A 175 5.95 9.83 1.91
N PHE A 176 5.17 10.88 1.66
CA PHE A 176 4.94 11.41 0.31
C PHE A 176 6.21 12.04 -0.27
N ARG A 177 6.98 12.78 0.55
CA ARG A 177 8.28 13.31 0.11
C ARG A 177 9.28 12.21 -0.22
N ALA A 178 9.22 11.07 0.46
CA ALA A 178 10.11 9.93 0.17
C ALA A 178 9.87 9.37 -1.24
N VAL A 179 8.63 9.12 -1.63
CA VAL A 179 8.31 8.61 -2.96
C VAL A 179 8.53 9.67 -4.05
N CYS A 180 8.28 10.96 -3.77
CA CYS A 180 8.60 12.04 -4.70
C CYS A 180 10.11 12.12 -4.97
N ARG A 181 10.96 12.00 -3.92
CA ARG A 181 12.42 11.91 -4.11
C ARG A 181 12.84 10.70 -4.93
N ALA A 182 12.23 9.55 -4.69
CA ALA A 182 12.54 8.32 -5.44
C ALA A 182 12.16 8.44 -6.93
N LEU A 183 11.11 9.21 -7.24
CA LEU A 183 10.68 9.51 -8.60
C LEU A 183 11.38 10.73 -9.22
N ASP A 184 12.18 11.49 -8.46
CA ASP A 184 12.77 12.75 -8.90
C ASP A 184 11.70 13.75 -9.43
N VAL A 185 10.66 14.00 -8.61
CA VAL A 185 9.58 14.94 -8.90
C VAL A 185 9.28 15.80 -7.68
N GLU A 186 8.80 17.04 -7.92
CA GLU A 186 8.24 17.86 -6.85
C GLU A 186 6.80 17.43 -6.54
N PRO A 187 6.36 17.49 -5.27
CA PRO A 187 5.01 17.06 -4.88
C PRO A 187 3.88 17.72 -5.68
N GLU A 188 4.01 19.01 -6.02
CA GLU A 188 3.01 19.78 -6.79
C GLU A 188 2.89 19.30 -8.25
N ARG A 189 3.85 18.50 -8.71
CA ARG A 189 3.88 17.87 -10.04
C ARG A 189 3.53 16.38 -10.00
N ALA A 190 3.10 15.89 -8.86
CA ALA A 190 2.63 14.54 -8.66
C ALA A 190 1.16 14.51 -8.23
N VAL A 191 0.49 13.42 -8.49
CA VAL A 191 -0.84 13.11 -7.96
C VAL A 191 -0.80 11.77 -7.24
N TYR A 192 -1.47 11.72 -6.10
CA TYR A 192 -1.66 10.49 -5.34
C TYR A 192 -3.02 9.85 -5.66
N VAL A 193 -3.06 8.54 -5.79
CA VAL A 193 -4.27 7.75 -6.08
C VAL A 193 -4.43 6.71 -4.99
N GLY A 194 -5.55 6.73 -4.28
CA GLY A 194 -5.83 5.78 -3.21
C GLY A 194 -7.30 5.69 -2.85
N ASP A 195 -7.63 4.83 -1.90
CA ASP A 195 -9.00 4.52 -1.51
C ASP A 195 -9.44 5.15 -0.16
N ARG A 196 -8.50 5.77 0.59
CA ARG A 196 -8.74 6.27 1.96
C ARG A 196 -8.66 7.80 2.05
N LEU A 197 -9.72 8.43 2.58
CA LEU A 197 -9.75 9.89 2.72
C LEU A 197 -8.65 10.44 3.64
N PHE A 198 -8.33 9.76 4.73
CA PHE A 198 -7.34 10.25 5.69
C PHE A 198 -5.92 10.07 5.17
N GLU A 199 -5.55 8.89 4.74
CA GLU A 199 -4.20 8.55 4.31
C GLU A 199 -3.90 9.10 2.90
N ASP A 200 -4.88 9.00 1.96
CA ASP A 200 -4.62 9.12 0.52
C ASP A 200 -5.18 10.41 -0.10
N VAL A 201 -5.96 11.19 0.67
CA VAL A 201 -6.44 12.52 0.25
C VAL A 201 -5.86 13.60 1.17
N HIS A 202 -6.11 13.51 2.48
CA HIS A 202 -5.58 14.48 3.43
C HIS A 202 -4.05 14.48 3.46
N GLY A 203 -3.42 13.29 3.45
CA GLY A 203 -1.95 13.17 3.50
C GLY A 203 -1.22 13.87 2.36
N PRO A 204 -1.49 13.57 1.08
CA PRO A 204 -0.84 14.22 -0.06
C PRO A 204 -1.09 15.73 -0.11
N HIS A 205 -2.27 16.21 0.29
CA HIS A 205 -2.57 17.64 0.36
C HIS A 205 -1.62 18.40 1.30
N GLN A 206 -1.11 17.77 2.36
CA GLN A 206 -0.15 18.39 3.29
C GLN A 206 1.19 18.73 2.65
N VAL A 207 1.51 18.14 1.51
CA VAL A 207 2.74 18.42 0.74
C VAL A 207 2.47 19.15 -0.58
N GLY A 208 1.24 19.60 -0.83
CA GLY A 208 0.85 20.29 -2.06
C GLY A 208 0.59 19.35 -3.25
N MET A 209 0.53 18.06 -3.04
CA MET A 209 0.20 17.07 -4.05
C MET A 209 -1.33 17.00 -4.23
N ARG A 210 -1.80 16.79 -5.46
CA ARG A 210 -3.22 16.48 -5.71
C ARG A 210 -3.54 15.04 -5.32
N ALA A 211 -4.84 14.78 -5.10
CA ALA A 211 -5.34 13.46 -4.73
C ALA A 211 -6.54 13.04 -5.59
N ILE A 212 -6.50 11.80 -6.08
CA ILE A 212 -7.62 11.13 -6.73
C ILE A 212 -8.10 10.01 -5.81
N LEU A 213 -9.36 10.02 -5.44
CA LEU A 213 -9.99 8.94 -4.68
C LEU A 213 -10.53 7.88 -5.64
N VAL A 214 -10.23 6.60 -5.36
CA VAL A 214 -10.81 5.44 -6.06
C VAL A 214 -11.67 4.65 -5.06
N PRO A 215 -13.00 4.84 -5.01
CA PRO A 215 -13.84 4.30 -3.96
C PRO A 215 -14.31 2.86 -4.24
N HIS A 216 -13.46 2.01 -4.83
CA HIS A 216 -13.81 0.64 -5.20
C HIS A 216 -13.59 -0.39 -4.08
N SER A 217 -12.97 0.03 -2.97
CA SER A 217 -12.72 -0.85 -1.83
C SER A 217 -13.77 -0.68 -0.74
N ASP A 218 -14.26 -1.80 -0.21
CA ASP A 218 -15.18 -1.81 0.91
C ASP A 218 -14.41 -1.78 2.26
N ILE A 219 -13.92 -0.58 2.61
CA ILE A 219 -13.11 -0.38 3.82
C ILE A 219 -13.98 -0.58 5.06
N PRO A 220 -13.61 -1.50 5.98
CA PRO A 220 -14.33 -1.69 7.23
C PRO A 220 -14.46 -0.38 8.04
N ALA A 221 -15.64 -0.13 8.62
CA ALA A 221 -15.92 1.12 9.34
C ALA A 221 -14.90 1.42 10.45
N GLY A 222 -14.41 0.40 11.16
CA GLY A 222 -13.38 0.54 12.21
C GLY A 222 -11.99 0.95 11.71
N GLN A 223 -11.76 0.92 10.40
CA GLN A 223 -10.51 1.34 9.77
C GLN A 223 -10.62 2.74 9.12
N ARG A 224 -11.81 3.33 9.08
CA ARG A 224 -12.04 4.66 8.54
C ARG A 224 -11.70 5.71 9.59
N MET A 225 -10.68 6.53 9.33
CA MET A 225 -10.37 7.68 10.18
C MET A 225 -11.23 8.88 9.77
N PRO A 226 -11.90 9.55 10.74
CA PRO A 226 -12.69 10.74 10.42
C PRO A 226 -11.77 11.88 9.98
N VAL A 227 -12.05 12.47 8.82
CA VAL A 227 -11.33 13.62 8.29
C VAL A 227 -12.26 14.43 7.39
N ASP A 228 -12.13 15.76 7.45
CA ASP A 228 -12.77 16.66 6.49
C ASP A 228 -11.77 16.94 5.34
N ALA A 229 -11.66 15.97 4.44
CA ALA A 229 -10.82 16.05 3.24
C ALA A 229 -11.65 15.78 1.99
N LYS A 230 -11.42 16.61 0.96
CA LYS A 230 -12.11 16.48 -0.32
C LYS A 230 -11.08 16.15 -1.40
N PRO A 231 -11.24 15.03 -2.15
CA PRO A 231 -10.33 14.72 -3.26
C PRO A 231 -10.46 15.77 -4.39
N ASP A 232 -9.38 15.96 -5.14
CA ASP A 232 -9.36 16.84 -6.33
C ASP A 232 -10.15 16.20 -7.48
N ALA A 233 -10.21 14.86 -7.54
CA ALA A 233 -11.11 14.11 -8.41
C ALA A 233 -11.47 12.76 -7.78
N VAL A 234 -12.51 12.14 -8.30
CA VAL A 234 -12.91 10.74 -8.02
C VAL A 234 -12.81 9.97 -9.32
N ALA A 235 -12.18 8.82 -9.28
CA ALA A 235 -12.12 7.85 -10.38
C ALA A 235 -12.98 6.65 -9.97
N ASP A 236 -14.05 6.37 -10.71
CA ASP A 236 -14.93 5.23 -10.41
C ASP A 236 -14.20 3.91 -10.67
N GLU A 237 -13.29 3.90 -11.66
CA GLU A 237 -12.40 2.80 -11.97
C GLU A 237 -10.94 3.29 -12.10
N LEU A 238 -9.96 2.37 -11.91
CA LEU A 238 -8.54 2.72 -12.03
C LEU A 238 -8.18 3.32 -13.39
N LEU A 239 -8.78 2.84 -14.49
CA LEU A 239 -8.52 3.37 -15.85
C LEU A 239 -8.89 4.84 -16.01
N ASP A 240 -9.85 5.36 -15.24
CA ASP A 240 -10.27 6.77 -15.30
C ASP A 240 -9.16 7.74 -14.92
N VAL A 241 -8.22 7.29 -14.07
CA VAL A 241 -7.05 8.08 -13.64
C VAL A 241 -6.28 8.64 -14.83
N ALA A 242 -6.07 7.86 -15.90
CA ALA A 242 -5.35 8.30 -17.09
C ALA A 242 -6.06 9.45 -17.83
N GLY A 243 -7.39 9.47 -17.81
CA GLY A 243 -8.23 10.53 -18.38
C GLY A 243 -8.17 11.80 -17.54
N ILE A 244 -8.30 11.67 -16.21
CA ILE A 244 -8.24 12.78 -15.25
C ILE A 244 -6.88 13.50 -15.36
N VAL A 245 -5.78 12.74 -15.35
CA VAL A 245 -4.42 13.27 -15.45
C VAL A 245 -4.20 13.97 -16.80
N ALA A 246 -4.71 13.41 -17.89
CA ALA A 246 -4.61 14.02 -19.21
C ALA A 246 -5.37 15.35 -19.29
N LEU A 247 -6.57 15.42 -18.70
CA LEU A 247 -7.37 16.65 -18.62
C LEU A 247 -6.63 17.74 -17.84
N TRP A 248 -6.12 17.43 -16.65
CA TRP A 248 -5.38 18.39 -15.83
C TRP A 248 -4.11 18.91 -16.51
N ASN A 249 -3.38 18.05 -17.23
CA ASN A 249 -2.21 18.48 -17.98
C ASN A 249 -2.56 19.34 -19.20
N HIS A 250 -3.70 19.09 -19.85
CA HIS A 250 -4.21 19.92 -20.93
C HIS A 250 -4.59 21.33 -20.42
N GLU A 251 -5.30 21.42 -19.30
CA GLU A 251 -5.67 22.68 -18.65
C GLU A 251 -4.43 23.50 -18.23
N ALA A 252 -3.42 22.81 -17.65
CA ALA A 252 -2.17 23.46 -17.26
C ALA A 252 -1.40 24.05 -18.47
N ALA A 253 -1.42 23.37 -19.60
CA ALA A 253 -0.80 23.84 -20.86
C ALA A 253 -1.57 25.00 -21.48
N GLY A 254 -2.92 24.93 -21.54
CA GLY A 254 -3.77 25.98 -22.16
C GLY A 254 -3.86 27.25 -21.35
N GLY A 255 -3.70 27.20 -20.02
CA GLY A 255 -3.66 28.40 -19.16
C GLY A 255 -2.44 29.31 -19.37
N GLY A 256 -1.42 28.85 -20.10
CA GLY A 256 -0.23 29.61 -20.48
C GLY A 256 -0.44 30.60 -21.66
N GLU A 257 -1.33 30.26 -22.57
CA GLU A 257 -1.52 31.04 -23.81
C GLU A 257 -2.37 32.33 -23.63
N ALA A 258 -3.23 32.38 -22.60
CA ALA A 258 -4.15 33.51 -22.39
C ALA A 258 -3.51 34.78 -21.81
N ARG A 259 -2.21 34.80 -21.46
CA ARG A 259 -1.52 35.96 -20.84
C ARG A 259 -0.59 36.75 -21.75
N THR A 260 -0.41 36.36 -23.02
CA THR A 260 0.56 37.01 -23.91
C THR A 260 -0.06 37.97 -24.92
N THR A 261 -1.38 38.25 -24.88
CA THR A 261 -2.01 39.21 -25.78
C THR A 261 -2.75 40.28 -25.01
N ARG A 262 -2.02 41.33 -24.58
CA ARG A 262 -2.54 42.70 -24.50
C ARG A 262 -1.45 43.70 -24.93
N PRO A 263 -1.78 44.53 -25.88
CA PRO A 263 -0.87 45.58 -26.41
C PRO A 263 -0.58 46.68 -25.40
#